data_fef276345792874bf78aa312b6a109c3
#
_entry.id   fef276345792874bf78aa312b6a109c3
#
_cell.length_a   1.000
_cell.length_b   1.000
_cell.length_c   1.000
_cell.angle_alpha   90.00
_cell.angle_beta   90.00
_cell.angle_gamma   90.00
#
_symmetry.space_group_name_H-M   'P 1'
#
loop_
_entity.id
_entity.type
_entity.pdbx_description
1 polymer ?
#
loop_
_entity_poly.entity_id
_entity_poly.type
_entity_poly.pdbx_seq_one_letter_code
_entity_poly.pdbx_strand_id
1 'polypeptide(L)'
;MPQSVTKVYQFSQIKKQKILASFNGGSVTSDAGGLFLREADRKINLLKPIAKLFPDKRDKSKVQHSVLGMLRQRVFAVAMGYEDLNDQKTLRKDLAMQTIVGSEKDLASSPTLSRFENSANSSIAWTIHKKMIESFISSYESTPKELILDFDATDDLIHGNQEGRFYHGYYGNYCFLPLYVFCGKQMLVSYLRRSNRDGARHAWAILSLLVKELKKKWPN
;
A
#
# COMPACT_ATOMS: atom_id res chain seq x y z
N MET A 1 -13.36 34.51 17.28
CA MET A 1 -13.70 33.11 17.61
C MET A 1 -13.86 33.05 19.12
N PRO A 2 -14.95 32.51 19.68
CA PRO A 2 -15.09 32.43 21.14
C PRO A 2 -14.01 31.47 21.67
N GLN A 3 -13.26 31.94 22.67
CA GLN A 3 -12.32 31.09 23.40
C GLN A 3 -13.13 29.99 24.09
N SER A 4 -12.92 28.72 23.69
CA SER A 4 -13.53 27.60 24.39
C SER A 4 -12.97 27.56 25.81
N VAL A 5 -13.80 27.81 26.80
CA VAL A 5 -13.42 27.67 28.20
C VAL A 5 -13.10 26.19 28.44
N THR A 6 -11.84 25.89 28.66
CA THR A 6 -11.39 24.53 28.96
C THR A 6 -11.98 24.09 30.28
N LYS A 7 -12.93 23.13 30.22
CA LYS A 7 -13.54 22.57 31.44
C LYS A 7 -12.54 21.65 32.13
N VAL A 8 -12.19 21.98 33.38
CA VAL A 8 -11.35 21.16 34.24
C VAL A 8 -12.24 20.34 35.17
N TYR A 9 -12.03 19.03 35.21
CA TYR A 9 -12.72 18.12 36.11
C TYR A 9 -11.81 17.81 37.28
N GLN A 10 -12.36 17.96 38.51
CA GLN A 10 -11.65 17.61 39.72
C GLN A 10 -12.20 16.29 40.26
N PHE A 11 -11.30 15.37 40.57
CA PHE A 11 -11.59 14.07 41.15
C PHE A 11 -11.20 14.02 42.63
N SER A 12 -11.60 12.95 43.31
CA SER A 12 -11.21 12.68 44.69
C SER A 12 -9.70 12.65 44.85
N GLN A 13 -9.20 13.24 45.91
CA GLN A 13 -7.75 13.26 46.17
C GLN A 13 -7.22 11.88 46.51
N ILE A 14 -6.01 11.58 46.09
CA ILE A 14 -5.23 10.43 46.53
C ILE A 14 -4.20 10.94 47.54
N LYS A 15 -4.38 10.60 48.78
CA LYS A 15 -3.57 11.14 49.91
C LYS A 15 -3.66 12.69 49.91
N LYS A 16 -2.53 13.36 49.67
CA LYS A 16 -2.46 14.83 49.60
C LYS A 16 -2.43 15.38 48.18
N GLN A 17 -2.54 14.51 47.15
CA GLN A 17 -2.46 14.93 45.76
C GLN A 17 -3.85 15.23 45.18
N LYS A 18 -4.02 16.43 44.62
CA LYS A 18 -5.21 16.77 43.83
C LYS A 18 -5.14 16.12 42.47
N ILE A 19 -6.24 15.53 42.03
CA ILE A 19 -6.35 14.93 40.70
C ILE A 19 -7.27 15.81 39.87
N LEU A 20 -6.69 16.33 38.77
CA LEU A 20 -7.41 17.17 37.81
C LEU A 20 -7.30 16.53 36.43
N ALA A 21 -8.37 16.59 35.64
CA ALA A 21 -8.36 16.21 34.24
C ALA A 21 -9.01 17.28 33.37
N SER A 22 -8.52 17.44 32.17
CA SER A 22 -9.10 18.34 31.18
C SER A 22 -8.95 17.75 29.78
N PHE A 23 -9.86 18.10 28.87
CA PHE A 23 -9.85 17.67 27.47
C PHE A 23 -9.26 18.77 26.59
N ASN A 24 -8.08 19.27 26.97
CA ASN A 24 -7.34 20.32 26.25
C ASN A 24 -6.05 19.80 25.59
N GLY A 25 -5.86 18.49 25.57
CA GLY A 25 -4.77 17.86 24.83
C GLY A 25 -4.93 18.10 23.33
N GLY A 26 -3.83 18.23 22.62
CA GLY A 26 -3.82 18.26 21.15
C GLY A 26 -4.23 16.93 20.53
N SER A 27 -4.38 16.92 19.22
CA SER A 27 -4.58 15.67 18.48
C SER A 27 -3.35 14.79 18.62
N VAL A 28 -3.55 13.51 18.95
CA VAL A 28 -2.50 12.51 19.10
C VAL A 28 -2.68 11.48 18.00
N THR A 29 -1.58 11.02 17.42
CA THR A 29 -1.56 9.95 16.44
C THR A 29 -0.63 8.82 16.87
N SER A 30 -1.00 7.57 16.56
CA SER A 30 -0.14 6.38 16.70
C SER A 30 0.73 6.14 15.46
N ASP A 31 0.50 6.85 14.35
CA ASP A 31 0.97 6.51 13.02
C ASP A 31 2.24 7.27 12.59
N ALA A 32 2.95 7.87 13.54
CA ALA A 32 4.18 8.61 13.28
C ALA A 32 5.27 7.78 12.55
N GLY A 33 5.25 6.45 12.73
CA GLY A 33 6.12 5.52 11.98
C GLY A 33 6.00 5.60 10.47
N GLY A 34 4.83 6.02 9.95
CA GLY A 34 4.61 6.23 8.53
C GLY A 34 5.51 7.30 7.88
N LEU A 35 6.12 8.18 8.68
CA LEU A 35 7.13 9.14 8.18
C LEU A 35 8.35 8.43 7.58
N PHE A 36 8.74 7.26 8.11
CA PHE A 36 9.82 6.46 7.54
C PHE A 36 9.44 5.89 6.17
N LEU A 37 8.17 5.51 5.95
CA LEU A 37 7.67 5.06 4.64
C LEU A 37 7.76 6.20 3.62
N ARG A 38 7.39 7.41 4.01
CA ARG A 38 7.52 8.60 3.15
C ARG A 38 8.97 8.83 2.74
N GLU A 39 9.91 8.79 3.69
CA GLU A 39 11.32 9.01 3.39
C GLU A 39 11.91 7.85 2.54
N ALA A 40 11.49 6.62 2.78
CA ALA A 40 11.83 5.48 1.94
C ALA A 40 11.34 5.68 0.49
N ASP A 41 10.06 6.06 0.28
CA ASP A 41 9.55 6.37 -1.07
C ASP A 41 10.32 7.51 -1.74
N ARG A 42 10.67 8.55 -0.99
CA ARG A 42 11.48 9.66 -1.53
C ARG A 42 12.85 9.20 -1.99
N LYS A 43 13.50 8.31 -1.25
CA LYS A 43 14.83 7.78 -1.57
C LYS A 43 14.79 6.82 -2.74
N ILE A 44 13.83 5.88 -2.75
CA ILE A 44 13.68 4.85 -3.77
C ILE A 44 13.01 5.43 -5.03
N ASN A 45 12.15 6.44 -4.87
CA ASN A 45 11.34 7.07 -5.93
C ASN A 45 10.48 6.06 -6.70
N LEU A 46 9.80 5.15 -5.98
CA LEU A 46 8.99 4.10 -6.57
C LEU A 46 7.58 4.59 -6.95
N LEU A 47 6.88 5.26 -6.03
CA LEU A 47 5.47 5.58 -6.22
C LEU A 47 5.23 6.68 -7.27
N LYS A 48 6.14 7.62 -7.42
CA LYS A 48 5.99 8.71 -8.41
C LYS A 48 5.96 8.23 -9.86
N PRO A 49 6.84 7.34 -10.33
CA PRO A 49 6.73 6.71 -11.65
C PRO A 49 5.47 5.86 -11.80
N ILE A 50 5.09 5.10 -10.77
CA ILE A 50 3.86 4.28 -10.78
C ILE A 50 2.62 5.16 -10.93
N ALA A 51 2.52 6.27 -10.22
CA ALA A 51 1.38 7.18 -10.33
C ALA A 51 1.16 7.70 -11.76
N LYS A 52 2.22 7.85 -12.56
CA LYS A 52 2.14 8.29 -13.96
C LYS A 52 1.52 7.25 -14.90
N LEU A 53 1.40 5.99 -14.47
CA LEU A 53 0.79 4.93 -15.26
C LEU A 53 -0.74 5.01 -15.26
N PHE A 54 -1.32 5.68 -14.27
CA PHE A 54 -2.76 5.83 -14.17
C PHE A 54 -3.23 7.01 -15.04
N PRO A 55 -4.11 6.75 -16.02
CA PRO A 55 -4.65 7.84 -16.84
C PRO A 55 -5.58 8.71 -15.98
N ASP A 56 -5.24 9.99 -15.88
CA ASP A 56 -6.06 10.97 -15.18
C ASP A 56 -6.84 11.81 -16.20
N LYS A 57 -8.09 11.42 -16.44
CA LYS A 57 -9.03 12.11 -17.33
C LYS A 57 -9.90 13.15 -16.61
N ARG A 58 -9.64 13.40 -15.33
CA ARG A 58 -10.41 14.36 -14.53
C ARG A 58 -10.10 15.79 -14.98
N ASP A 59 -11.12 16.64 -14.88
CA ASP A 59 -10.94 18.09 -15.08
C ASP A 59 -9.94 18.64 -14.04
N LYS A 60 -8.81 19.14 -14.53
CA LYS A 60 -7.69 19.61 -13.69
C LYS A 60 -8.10 20.72 -12.73
N SER A 61 -9.09 21.54 -13.10
CA SER A 61 -9.59 22.63 -12.26
C SER A 61 -10.37 22.14 -11.05
N LYS A 62 -10.88 20.88 -11.09
CA LYS A 62 -11.70 20.25 -10.05
C LYS A 62 -10.96 19.15 -9.27
N VAL A 63 -9.72 18.85 -9.63
CA VAL A 63 -8.93 17.82 -8.96
C VAL A 63 -8.49 18.31 -7.58
N GLN A 64 -9.04 17.74 -6.54
CA GLN A 64 -8.64 17.98 -5.14
C GLN A 64 -7.49 17.08 -4.70
N HIS A 65 -7.46 15.83 -5.18
CA HIS A 65 -6.46 14.82 -4.82
C HIS A 65 -5.74 14.34 -6.07
N SER A 66 -4.42 14.52 -6.11
CA SER A 66 -3.58 14.02 -7.20
C SER A 66 -3.54 12.50 -7.20
N VAL A 67 -3.26 11.88 -8.36
CA VAL A 67 -3.06 10.43 -8.47
C VAL A 67 -1.95 9.96 -7.54
N LEU A 68 -0.83 10.69 -7.47
CA LEU A 68 0.27 10.36 -6.56
C LEU A 68 -0.16 10.45 -5.08
N GLY A 69 -0.95 11.45 -4.71
CA GLY A 69 -1.49 11.58 -3.35
C GLY A 69 -2.38 10.41 -2.98
N MET A 70 -3.30 10.00 -3.87
CA MET A 70 -4.18 8.85 -3.64
C MET A 70 -3.39 7.53 -3.58
N LEU A 71 -2.41 7.35 -4.45
CA LEU A 71 -1.54 6.16 -4.43
C LEU A 71 -0.74 6.08 -3.13
N ARG A 72 -0.11 7.17 -2.69
CA ARG A 72 0.61 7.22 -1.41
C ARG A 72 -0.31 6.95 -0.24
N GLN A 73 -1.49 7.55 -0.23
CA GLN A 73 -2.49 7.32 0.83
C GLN A 73 -2.81 5.83 0.97
N ARG A 74 -3.05 5.12 -0.15
CA ARG A 74 -3.36 3.68 -0.11
C ARG A 74 -2.15 2.84 0.28
N VAL A 75 -1.03 3.02 -0.37
CA VAL A 75 0.17 2.21 -0.12
C VAL A 75 0.66 2.37 1.32
N PHE A 76 0.70 3.60 1.82
CA PHE A 76 1.15 3.84 3.20
C PHE A 76 0.13 3.36 4.23
N ALA A 77 -1.18 3.52 3.97
CA ALA A 77 -2.21 2.98 4.84
C ALA A 77 -2.10 1.45 4.96
N VAL A 78 -2.01 0.73 3.83
CA VAL A 78 -1.84 -0.74 3.82
C VAL A 78 -0.56 -1.15 4.56
N ALA A 79 0.55 -0.45 4.32
CA ALA A 79 1.83 -0.74 4.99
C ALA A 79 1.80 -0.50 6.51
N MET A 80 0.85 0.31 7.00
CA MET A 80 0.60 0.55 8.43
C MET A 80 -0.51 -0.33 9.01
N GLY A 81 -1.07 -1.28 8.22
CA GLY A 81 -2.10 -2.21 8.67
C GLY A 81 -3.55 -1.76 8.43
N TYR A 82 -3.76 -0.66 7.71
CA TYR A 82 -5.09 -0.15 7.34
C TYR A 82 -5.49 -0.64 5.94
N GLU A 83 -5.89 -1.89 5.85
CA GLU A 83 -6.23 -2.54 4.58
C GLU A 83 -7.61 -2.12 4.05
N ASP A 84 -8.56 -1.87 4.96
CA ASP A 84 -9.93 -1.53 4.59
C ASP A 84 -10.04 -0.05 4.14
N LEU A 85 -10.80 0.15 3.06
CA LEU A 85 -11.15 1.51 2.62
C LEU A 85 -12.02 2.26 3.64
N ASN A 86 -12.73 1.56 4.53
CA ASN A 86 -13.51 2.18 5.59
C ASN A 86 -12.64 2.97 6.58
N ASP A 87 -11.40 2.53 6.83
CA ASP A 87 -10.44 3.21 7.70
C ASP A 87 -10.14 4.63 7.20
N GLN A 88 -10.26 4.84 5.90
CA GLN A 88 -10.02 6.14 5.29
C GLN A 88 -10.99 7.23 5.76
N LYS A 89 -12.12 6.85 6.36
CA LYS A 89 -13.04 7.82 6.97
C LYS A 89 -12.36 8.59 8.10
N THR A 90 -11.54 7.92 8.88
CA THR A 90 -10.78 8.49 10.00
C THR A 90 -9.41 8.99 9.52
N LEU A 91 -8.64 8.16 8.82
CA LEU A 91 -7.27 8.44 8.38
C LEU A 91 -7.17 9.69 7.51
N ARG A 92 -8.19 10.02 6.72
CA ARG A 92 -8.16 11.23 5.87
C ARG A 92 -8.01 12.53 6.66
N LYS A 93 -8.39 12.55 7.94
CA LYS A 93 -8.32 13.70 8.84
C LYS A 93 -7.16 13.62 9.83
N ASP A 94 -6.44 12.51 9.86
CA ASP A 94 -5.29 12.32 10.73
C ASP A 94 -4.12 13.18 10.24
N LEU A 95 -3.54 13.98 11.14
CA LEU A 95 -2.46 14.92 10.82
C LEU A 95 -1.17 14.20 10.42
N ALA A 96 -0.87 13.05 11.04
CA ALA A 96 0.30 12.28 10.64
C ALA A 96 0.12 11.73 9.24
N MET A 97 -1.05 11.15 8.94
CA MET A 97 -1.34 10.61 7.62
C MET A 97 -1.31 11.68 6.53
N GLN A 98 -1.87 12.87 6.80
CA GLN A 98 -1.77 14.03 5.90
C GLN A 98 -0.31 14.39 5.64
N THR A 99 0.51 14.47 6.69
CA THR A 99 1.94 14.77 6.59
C THR A 99 2.70 13.70 5.81
N ILE A 100 2.43 12.43 6.08
CA ILE A 100 3.03 11.26 5.40
C ILE A 100 2.74 11.30 3.89
N VAL A 101 1.51 11.58 3.51
CA VAL A 101 1.10 11.72 2.10
C VAL A 101 1.65 13.01 1.46
N GLY A 102 1.87 14.05 2.25
CA GLY A 102 2.31 15.37 1.83
C GLY A 102 1.13 16.28 1.43
N SER A 103 0.06 16.27 2.22
CA SER A 103 -1.13 17.10 2.05
C SER A 103 -1.33 18.00 3.26
N GLU A 104 -1.75 19.23 3.03
CA GLU A 104 -2.17 20.18 4.07
C GLU A 104 -3.69 20.21 4.28
N LYS A 105 -4.41 19.32 3.58
CA LYS A 105 -5.87 19.22 3.60
C LYS A 105 -6.29 17.78 3.86
N ASP A 106 -7.58 17.61 4.15
CA ASP A 106 -8.19 16.27 4.21
C ASP A 106 -7.76 15.42 3.00
N LEU A 107 -7.43 14.16 3.25
CA LEU A 107 -7.07 13.22 2.20
C LEU A 107 -8.32 12.70 1.48
N ALA A 108 -8.11 11.90 0.44
CA ALA A 108 -9.18 11.34 -0.37
C ALA A 108 -10.12 10.46 0.47
N SER A 109 -11.42 10.55 0.19
CA SER A 109 -12.44 9.72 0.82
C SER A 109 -12.44 8.29 0.29
N SER A 110 -13.02 7.34 1.05
CA SER A 110 -13.16 5.94 0.65
C SER A 110 -13.76 5.77 -0.75
N PRO A 111 -14.87 6.45 -1.14
CA PRO A 111 -15.40 6.35 -2.50
C PRO A 111 -14.45 6.89 -3.57
N THR A 112 -13.63 7.89 -3.24
CA THR A 112 -12.65 8.43 -4.17
C THR A 112 -11.49 7.46 -4.40
N LEU A 113 -11.01 6.82 -3.33
CA LEU A 113 -9.99 5.79 -3.42
C LEU A 113 -10.51 4.52 -4.11
N SER A 114 -11.73 4.09 -3.84
CA SER A 114 -12.35 2.97 -4.54
C SER A 114 -12.40 3.21 -6.05
N ARG A 115 -12.82 4.39 -6.50
CA ARG A 115 -12.78 4.75 -7.93
C ARG A 115 -11.37 4.75 -8.49
N PHE A 116 -10.39 5.20 -7.71
CA PHE A 116 -8.98 5.18 -8.09
C PHE A 116 -8.48 3.74 -8.26
N GLU A 117 -8.71 2.85 -7.29
CA GLU A 117 -8.33 1.44 -7.36
C GLU A 117 -8.97 0.73 -8.55
N ASN A 118 -10.27 0.95 -8.77
CA ASN A 118 -11.00 0.38 -9.90
C ASN A 118 -10.61 0.96 -11.27
N SER A 119 -9.80 2.00 -11.32
CA SER A 119 -9.23 2.53 -12.57
C SER A 119 -8.03 1.72 -13.07
N ALA A 120 -7.46 0.86 -12.22
CA ALA A 120 -6.37 -0.03 -12.59
C ALA A 120 -6.87 -1.18 -13.50
N ASN A 121 -6.01 -1.61 -14.39
CA ASN A 121 -6.25 -2.76 -15.26
C ASN A 121 -4.99 -3.64 -15.34
N SER A 122 -5.10 -4.79 -16.00
CA SER A 122 -4.00 -5.75 -16.13
C SER A 122 -2.75 -5.16 -16.80
N SER A 123 -2.90 -4.23 -17.74
CA SER A 123 -1.78 -3.56 -18.39
C SER A 123 -1.03 -2.64 -17.43
N ILE A 124 -1.76 -1.88 -16.60
CA ILE A 124 -1.18 -1.06 -15.54
C ILE A 124 -0.47 -1.96 -14.54
N ALA A 125 -1.12 -3.04 -14.07
CA ALA A 125 -0.54 -3.99 -13.13
C ALA A 125 0.79 -4.57 -13.65
N TRP A 126 0.84 -5.01 -14.91
CA TRP A 126 2.07 -5.47 -15.53
C TRP A 126 3.15 -4.39 -15.59
N THR A 127 2.78 -3.16 -15.91
CA THR A 127 3.75 -2.05 -15.97
C THR A 127 4.26 -1.66 -14.58
N ILE A 128 3.45 -1.82 -13.53
CA ILE A 128 3.90 -1.68 -12.13
C ILE A 128 4.99 -2.70 -11.82
N HIS A 129 4.81 -3.97 -12.19
CA HIS A 129 5.85 -4.99 -12.01
C HIS A 129 7.16 -4.62 -12.72
N LYS A 130 7.08 -4.07 -13.94
CA LYS A 130 8.29 -3.57 -14.62
C LYS A 130 8.99 -2.47 -13.82
N LYS A 131 8.24 -1.55 -13.19
CA LYS A 131 8.83 -0.51 -12.33
C LYS A 131 9.46 -1.09 -11.07
N MET A 132 8.88 -2.13 -10.50
CA MET A 132 9.49 -2.86 -9.37
C MET A 132 10.79 -3.54 -9.81
N ILE A 133 10.80 -4.20 -10.96
CA ILE A 133 12.00 -4.82 -11.53
C ILE A 133 13.08 -3.78 -11.85
N GLU A 134 12.72 -2.63 -12.43
CA GLU A 134 13.64 -1.52 -12.67
C GLU A 134 14.26 -1.01 -11.35
N SER A 135 13.45 -0.88 -10.30
CA SER A 135 13.93 -0.48 -8.96
C SER A 135 14.88 -1.53 -8.38
N PHE A 136 14.54 -2.82 -8.53
CA PHE A 136 15.40 -3.94 -8.13
C PHE A 136 16.76 -3.88 -8.85
N ILE A 137 16.77 -3.75 -10.17
CA ILE A 137 17.99 -3.64 -10.96
C ILE A 137 18.83 -2.45 -10.49
N SER A 138 18.19 -1.30 -10.21
CA SER A 138 18.88 -0.08 -9.77
C SER A 138 19.47 -0.18 -8.36
N SER A 139 19.09 -1.19 -7.57
CA SER A 139 19.69 -1.46 -6.26
C SER A 139 21.04 -2.16 -6.32
N TYR A 140 21.46 -2.62 -7.49
CA TYR A 140 22.76 -3.26 -7.70
C TYR A 140 23.75 -2.28 -8.32
N GLU A 141 24.94 -2.22 -7.76
CA GLU A 141 26.05 -1.41 -8.29
C GLU A 141 26.66 -2.02 -9.54
N SER A 142 26.62 -3.37 -9.65
CA SER A 142 27.15 -4.13 -10.78
C SER A 142 26.26 -5.32 -11.10
N THR A 143 26.41 -5.89 -12.29
CA THR A 143 25.69 -7.11 -12.70
C THR A 143 25.99 -8.26 -11.73
N PRO A 144 24.98 -8.86 -11.08
CA PRO A 144 25.18 -10.00 -10.21
C PRO A 144 25.60 -11.24 -11.03
N LYS A 145 26.43 -12.11 -10.44
CA LYS A 145 26.84 -13.38 -11.09
C LYS A 145 25.66 -14.35 -11.22
N GLU A 146 24.76 -14.35 -10.26
CA GLU A 146 23.57 -15.19 -10.22
C GLU A 146 22.44 -14.47 -9.48
N LEU A 147 21.20 -14.87 -9.77
CA LEU A 147 20.01 -14.47 -9.05
C LEU A 147 19.25 -15.72 -8.62
N ILE A 148 18.97 -15.82 -7.33
CA ILE A 148 18.11 -16.88 -6.79
C ILE A 148 16.70 -16.29 -6.74
N LEU A 149 15.80 -16.87 -7.53
CA LEU A 149 14.39 -16.47 -7.59
C LEU A 149 13.56 -17.49 -6.80
N ASP A 150 12.87 -17.02 -5.82
CA ASP A 150 11.96 -17.80 -5.00
C ASP A 150 10.51 -17.57 -5.47
N PHE A 151 9.83 -18.67 -5.85
CA PHE A 151 8.45 -18.68 -6.34
C PHE A 151 7.56 -19.23 -5.24
N ASP A 152 6.78 -18.39 -4.63
CA ASP A 152 5.89 -18.74 -3.53
C ASP A 152 4.42 -18.59 -3.93
N ALA A 153 3.66 -19.67 -3.80
CA ALA A 153 2.22 -19.69 -3.96
C ALA A 153 1.58 -19.88 -2.57
N THR A 154 0.89 -18.86 -2.10
CA THR A 154 0.23 -18.88 -0.79
C THR A 154 -1.27 -18.66 -0.93
N ASP A 155 -2.04 -18.99 0.11
CA ASP A 155 -3.45 -18.65 0.14
C ASP A 155 -3.66 -17.21 0.62
N ASP A 156 -4.67 -16.58 0.03
CA ASP A 156 -5.20 -15.28 0.42
C ASP A 156 -6.67 -15.48 0.78
N LEU A 157 -6.94 -15.55 2.09
CA LEU A 157 -8.25 -15.88 2.64
C LEU A 157 -9.29 -14.83 2.26
N ILE A 158 -10.46 -15.30 1.87
CA ILE A 158 -11.57 -14.45 1.47
C ILE A 158 -12.68 -14.48 2.49
N HIS A 159 -13.00 -13.31 2.99
CA HIS A 159 -14.18 -13.08 3.81
C HIS A 159 -15.34 -12.61 2.92
N GLY A 160 -16.48 -13.33 2.98
CA GLY A 160 -17.67 -13.00 2.19
C GLY A 160 -17.69 -13.61 0.77
N ASN A 161 -18.47 -13.02 -0.12
CA ASN A 161 -18.78 -13.56 -1.47
C ASN A 161 -18.06 -12.80 -2.59
N GLN A 162 -16.72 -12.81 -2.59
CA GLN A 162 -15.96 -12.19 -3.67
C GLN A 162 -16.00 -13.03 -4.95
N GLU A 163 -16.13 -12.38 -6.09
CA GLU A 163 -16.09 -13.04 -7.39
C GLU A 163 -14.70 -13.64 -7.65
N GLY A 164 -14.67 -14.85 -8.17
CA GLY A 164 -13.43 -15.55 -8.51
C GLY A 164 -12.76 -16.29 -7.35
N ARG A 165 -13.38 -16.30 -6.15
CA ARG A 165 -12.97 -17.19 -5.06
C ARG A 165 -13.35 -18.64 -5.37
N PHE A 166 -12.53 -19.58 -4.94
CA PHE A 166 -12.81 -21.01 -4.97
C PHE A 166 -12.38 -21.65 -3.65
N TYR A 167 -12.97 -22.78 -3.33
CA TYR A 167 -12.50 -23.60 -2.23
C TYR A 167 -11.20 -24.29 -2.61
N HIS A 168 -10.17 -24.19 -1.78
CA HIS A 168 -8.89 -24.85 -1.99
C HIS A 168 -8.72 -25.99 -1.01
N GLY A 169 -8.68 -27.24 -1.50
CA GLY A 169 -8.69 -28.43 -0.67
C GLY A 169 -7.48 -28.57 0.27
N TYR A 170 -6.30 -28.09 -0.14
CA TYR A 170 -5.11 -28.11 0.68
C TYR A 170 -5.20 -27.13 1.87
N TYR A 171 -5.68 -25.92 1.63
CA TYR A 171 -5.81 -24.91 2.69
C TYR A 171 -7.12 -25.01 3.47
N GLY A 172 -8.11 -25.77 2.97
CA GLY A 172 -9.40 -25.98 3.63
C GLY A 172 -10.31 -24.74 3.66
N ASN A 173 -10.08 -23.75 2.80
CA ASN A 173 -10.75 -22.46 2.83
C ASN A 173 -11.10 -21.95 1.42
N TYR A 174 -12.04 -20.99 1.36
CA TYR A 174 -12.22 -20.16 0.18
C TYR A 174 -11.16 -19.07 0.13
N CYS A 175 -10.36 -19.04 -0.91
CA CYS A 175 -9.25 -18.11 -1.03
C CYS A 175 -8.96 -17.75 -2.49
N PHE A 176 -8.10 -16.75 -2.70
CA PHE A 176 -7.27 -16.64 -3.89
C PHE A 176 -5.95 -17.39 -3.66
N LEU A 177 -5.19 -17.60 -4.73
CA LEU A 177 -3.89 -18.26 -4.70
C LEU A 177 -2.86 -17.37 -5.43
N PRO A 178 -2.46 -16.23 -4.85
CA PRO A 178 -1.44 -15.40 -5.45
C PRO A 178 -0.13 -16.16 -5.62
N LEU A 179 0.64 -15.78 -6.64
CA LEU A 179 2.02 -16.21 -6.85
C LEU A 179 2.93 -15.02 -6.68
N TYR A 180 3.80 -15.10 -5.71
CA TYR A 180 4.85 -14.13 -5.47
C TYR A 180 6.17 -14.62 -6.05
N VAL A 181 7.01 -13.69 -6.52
CA VAL A 181 8.38 -13.99 -6.88
C VAL A 181 9.29 -13.02 -6.15
N PHE A 182 10.21 -13.57 -5.38
CA PHE A 182 11.20 -12.82 -4.64
C PHE A 182 12.62 -13.07 -5.16
N CYS A 183 13.50 -12.10 -4.97
CA CYS A 183 14.94 -12.27 -4.99
C CYS A 183 15.48 -11.73 -3.67
N GLY A 184 15.89 -12.63 -2.78
CA GLY A 184 16.19 -12.30 -1.41
C GLY A 184 14.99 -11.63 -0.71
N LYS A 185 15.14 -10.38 -0.26
CA LYS A 185 14.06 -9.63 0.42
C LYS A 185 13.21 -8.76 -0.53
N GLN A 186 13.53 -8.72 -1.82
CA GLN A 186 12.85 -7.86 -2.77
C GLN A 186 11.80 -8.64 -3.56
N MET A 187 10.56 -8.21 -3.47
CA MET A 187 9.45 -8.76 -4.27
C MET A 187 9.52 -8.20 -5.69
N LEU A 188 9.57 -9.08 -6.68
CA LEU A 188 9.62 -8.73 -8.10
C LEU A 188 8.26 -8.87 -8.77
N VAL A 189 7.48 -9.85 -8.34
CA VAL A 189 6.15 -10.14 -8.90
C VAL A 189 5.17 -10.46 -7.78
N SER A 190 3.95 -9.93 -7.91
CA SER A 190 2.77 -10.31 -7.13
C SER A 190 1.63 -10.54 -8.12
N TYR A 191 1.30 -11.79 -8.38
CA TYR A 191 0.31 -12.17 -9.39
C TYR A 191 -0.88 -12.86 -8.75
N LEU A 192 -2.01 -12.14 -8.66
CA LEU A 192 -3.26 -12.67 -8.11
C LEU A 192 -3.85 -13.73 -9.04
N ARG A 193 -4.21 -14.90 -8.46
CA ARG A 193 -4.81 -16.03 -9.17
C ARG A 193 -5.99 -16.58 -8.41
N ARG A 194 -6.91 -17.20 -9.16
CA ARG A 194 -7.97 -18.02 -8.56
C ARG A 194 -7.36 -19.28 -7.94
N SER A 195 -7.89 -19.72 -6.81
CA SER A 195 -7.36 -20.88 -6.07
C SER A 195 -7.72 -22.25 -6.67
N ASN A 196 -8.62 -22.30 -7.68
CA ASN A 196 -8.91 -23.53 -8.43
C ASN A 196 -7.84 -23.86 -9.48
N ARG A 197 -6.59 -23.52 -9.20
CA ARG A 197 -5.45 -23.72 -10.08
C ARG A 197 -4.30 -24.38 -9.32
N ASP A 198 -3.47 -25.10 -10.05
CA ASP A 198 -2.21 -25.62 -9.52
C ASP A 198 -1.29 -24.49 -9.07
N GLY A 199 -0.58 -24.71 -7.96
CA GLY A 199 0.34 -23.72 -7.37
C GLY A 199 1.48 -23.29 -8.32
N ALA A 200 1.96 -24.19 -9.20
CA ALA A 200 3.00 -23.90 -10.18
C ALA A 200 2.46 -23.26 -11.47
N ARG A 201 1.13 -23.19 -11.63
CA ARG A 201 0.56 -22.62 -12.86
C ARG A 201 1.02 -21.20 -13.09
N HIS A 202 1.40 -20.89 -14.32
CA HIS A 202 1.97 -19.64 -14.81
C HIS A 202 3.40 -19.33 -14.31
N ALA A 203 4.00 -20.14 -13.44
CA ALA A 203 5.37 -19.91 -12.97
C ALA A 203 6.38 -19.80 -14.12
N TRP A 204 6.31 -20.71 -15.10
CA TRP A 204 7.17 -20.66 -16.27
C TRP A 204 6.98 -19.40 -17.13
N ALA A 205 5.74 -18.99 -17.36
CA ALA A 205 5.44 -17.78 -18.13
C ALA A 205 5.96 -16.53 -17.41
N ILE A 206 5.76 -16.46 -16.10
CA ILE A 206 6.28 -15.38 -15.26
C ILE A 206 7.80 -15.35 -15.26
N LEU A 207 8.45 -16.51 -15.11
CA LEU A 207 9.90 -16.63 -15.18
C LEU A 207 10.43 -16.10 -16.52
N SER A 208 9.81 -16.54 -17.63
CA SER A 208 10.21 -16.10 -18.97
C SER A 208 10.09 -14.59 -19.16
N LEU A 209 9.01 -13.99 -18.68
CA LEU A 209 8.82 -12.53 -18.71
C LEU A 209 9.82 -11.79 -17.82
N LEU A 210 10.08 -12.32 -16.63
CA LEU A 210 11.04 -11.75 -15.69
C LEU A 210 12.45 -11.76 -16.26
N VAL A 211 12.90 -12.92 -16.78
CA VAL A 211 14.21 -13.08 -17.43
C VAL A 211 14.34 -12.11 -18.61
N LYS A 212 13.27 -11.96 -19.42
CA LYS A 212 13.26 -11.00 -20.53
C LYS A 212 13.45 -9.55 -20.06
N GLU A 213 12.83 -9.15 -18.97
CA GLU A 213 13.00 -7.79 -18.41
C GLU A 213 14.40 -7.62 -17.81
N LEU A 214 14.92 -8.60 -17.07
CA LEU A 214 16.26 -8.58 -16.49
C LEU A 214 17.35 -8.50 -17.55
N LYS A 215 17.24 -9.31 -18.62
CA LYS A 215 18.21 -9.34 -19.74
C LYS A 215 18.27 -8.03 -20.55
N LYS A 216 17.30 -7.14 -20.44
CA LYS A 216 17.42 -5.80 -21.06
C LYS A 216 18.56 -4.98 -20.46
N LYS A 217 18.86 -5.19 -19.18
CA LYS A 217 19.90 -4.47 -18.45
C LYS A 217 21.14 -5.32 -18.21
N TRP A 218 20.94 -6.61 -18.01
CA TRP A 218 21.96 -7.62 -17.74
C TRP A 218 21.88 -8.72 -18.83
N PRO A 219 22.50 -8.51 -20.01
CA PRO A 219 22.32 -9.40 -21.16
C PRO A 219 22.96 -10.78 -21.00
N ASN A 220 23.93 -10.91 -20.11
CA ASN A 220 24.71 -12.15 -19.88
C ASN A 220 24.16 -12.95 -18.72
#